data_0516af52cfd016a4481d359400986c7d
#
_entry.id   0516af52cfd016a4481d359400986c7d
#
_cell.length_a   1.000
_cell.length_b   1.000
_cell.length_c   1.000
_cell.angle_alpha   90.00
_cell.angle_beta   90.00
_cell.angle_gamma   90.00
#
_symmetry.space_group_name_H-M   'P 1'
#
loop_
_entity.id
_entity.type
_entity.pdbx_description
1 polymer ?
#
loop_
_entity_poly.entity_id
_entity_poly.type
_entity_poly.pdbx_seq_one_letter_code
_entity_poly.pdbx_strand_id
1 'polypeptide(L)'
;MAGSKTAWGIEVGSYAVKALRLERSGDQFLVSDFGEFPHKRPLSTPDLDVDEMIRLTLGTFTSQKNLENQTVVMSIEGRSSLPRFAKLPPVEEKKIPDIIQFEAAQQIPFPIEEVEWDAKKFVSEDSPETEVGIFAIKKDVLDHRLAIWSEYGLEPGIVNLGPVALFNAVHFDLMGNAKKPFVVLDIGTKASDLVVVDGDKCWIRTFPIGGSDFTEAIMEAFKLPYAKAERLKQESASSKYAKQIMQAMRPVFGDLLQDVQRSIAHYENMNRGVKLDTVLGVGSTFKIPGLRKFLGQQLNLHVARFDEFRRLQVEGRMAADFASHGVSMATAYGLALQGIGEAEIDVNLAPTEVIRDQAWASKTRWFVAAACVAVVASGMMFIKPLSAQTTMGASSVAGASEVDSVVRLAKKLTGEVDQISAAANIGFTSTNLERMLDDREIWPFLVTDAMNAVASAGPQPELLGSDLKKIKAVKPGDRNLILLEQFGATYTPSADGRFLDVEMQVAFSNDDERGFLNDTM
;
A
#
# COMPACT_ATOMS: atom_id res chain seq x y z
N MET A 1 7.79 6.41 -28.90
CA MET A 1 6.52 5.69 -28.72
C MET A 1 6.45 5.32 -27.25
N ALA A 2 5.49 5.84 -26.48
CA ALA A 2 5.27 5.38 -25.12
C ALA A 2 4.86 3.90 -25.21
N GLY A 3 5.62 3.00 -24.57
CA GLY A 3 5.29 1.58 -24.56
C GLY A 3 3.91 1.37 -23.93
N SER A 4 3.16 0.40 -24.43
CA SER A 4 1.89 -0.02 -23.85
C SER A 4 2.09 -0.36 -22.38
N LYS A 5 1.30 0.26 -21.50
CA LYS A 5 1.29 -0.08 -20.07
C LYS A 5 0.20 -1.11 -19.84
N THR A 6 0.58 -2.25 -19.27
CA THR A 6 -0.36 -3.33 -18.93
C THR A 6 -0.32 -3.63 -17.45
N ALA A 7 -1.47 -3.93 -16.85
CA ALA A 7 -1.55 -4.36 -15.46
C ALA A 7 -2.74 -5.30 -15.23
N TRP A 8 -2.54 -6.24 -14.32
CA TRP A 8 -3.59 -7.06 -13.76
C TRP A 8 -4.12 -6.44 -12.46
N GLY A 9 -5.43 -6.22 -12.38
CA GLY A 9 -6.13 -5.98 -11.14
C GLY A 9 -6.81 -7.26 -10.67
N ILE A 10 -6.49 -7.71 -9.47
CA ILE A 10 -6.95 -8.99 -8.94
C ILE A 10 -7.64 -8.79 -7.59
N GLU A 11 -8.90 -9.18 -7.53
CA GLU A 11 -9.73 -9.18 -6.33
C GLU A 11 -9.94 -10.61 -5.83
N VAL A 12 -9.55 -10.89 -4.59
CA VAL A 12 -9.93 -12.13 -3.91
C VAL A 12 -11.18 -11.87 -3.08
N GLY A 13 -12.33 -12.06 -3.71
CA GLY A 13 -13.63 -11.90 -3.05
C GLY A 13 -14.07 -13.19 -2.32
N SER A 14 -15.11 -13.10 -1.49
CA SER A 14 -15.61 -14.27 -0.76
C SER A 14 -16.38 -15.29 -1.63
N TYR A 15 -16.73 -14.95 -2.86
CA TYR A 15 -17.37 -15.85 -3.82
C TYR A 15 -16.39 -16.38 -4.87
N ALA A 16 -15.52 -15.52 -5.39
CA ALA A 16 -14.62 -15.82 -6.49
C ALA A 16 -13.36 -14.97 -6.43
N VAL A 17 -12.29 -15.44 -7.05
CA VAL A 17 -11.18 -14.60 -7.51
C VAL A 17 -11.60 -13.97 -8.83
N LYS A 18 -11.53 -12.65 -8.92
CA LYS A 18 -11.83 -11.86 -10.11
C LYS A 18 -10.59 -11.14 -10.56
N ALA A 19 -10.28 -11.22 -11.82
CA ALA A 19 -9.09 -10.64 -12.40
C ALA A 19 -9.40 -9.96 -13.73
N LEU A 20 -8.81 -8.80 -13.95
CA LEU A 20 -8.93 -8.05 -15.20
C LEU A 20 -7.56 -7.50 -15.58
N ARG A 21 -7.16 -7.78 -16.81
CA ARG A 21 -5.96 -7.22 -17.42
C ARG A 21 -6.33 -6.05 -18.30
N LEU A 22 -5.81 -4.89 -17.93
CA LEU A 22 -6.02 -3.65 -18.66
C LEU A 22 -4.74 -3.27 -19.42
N GLU A 23 -4.92 -2.87 -20.64
CA GLU A 23 -3.86 -2.35 -21.49
C GLU A 23 -4.20 -0.91 -21.90
N ARG A 24 -3.25 0.01 -21.71
CA ARG A 24 -3.35 1.38 -22.19
C ARG A 24 -2.52 1.56 -23.45
N SER A 25 -3.15 2.03 -24.52
CA SER A 25 -2.49 2.44 -25.76
C SER A 25 -2.95 3.85 -26.13
N GLY A 26 -2.15 4.86 -25.79
CA GLY A 26 -2.56 6.27 -25.91
C GLY A 26 -3.73 6.59 -24.97
N ASP A 27 -4.87 7.02 -25.56
CA ASP A 27 -6.09 7.32 -24.82
C ASP A 27 -7.11 6.16 -24.81
N GLN A 28 -6.73 5.02 -25.34
CA GLN A 28 -7.59 3.84 -25.37
C GLN A 28 -7.24 2.87 -24.24
N PHE A 29 -8.28 2.31 -23.63
CA PHE A 29 -8.19 1.34 -22.54
C PHE A 29 -8.85 0.04 -22.97
N LEU A 30 -8.02 -0.98 -23.19
CA LEU A 30 -8.43 -2.26 -23.72
C LEU A 30 -8.39 -3.31 -22.60
N VAL A 31 -9.49 -4.03 -22.42
CA VAL A 31 -9.51 -5.28 -21.66
C VAL A 31 -8.88 -6.36 -22.51
N SER A 32 -7.63 -6.69 -22.24
CA SER A 32 -6.87 -7.69 -22.99
C SER A 32 -7.06 -9.11 -22.46
N ASP A 33 -7.48 -9.25 -21.20
CA ASP A 33 -7.88 -10.53 -20.59
C ASP A 33 -8.69 -10.27 -19.32
N PHE A 34 -9.53 -11.23 -18.94
CA PHE A 34 -10.26 -11.21 -17.67
C PHE A 34 -10.65 -12.63 -17.24
N GLY A 35 -11.13 -12.78 -16.02
CA GLY A 35 -11.70 -14.03 -15.54
C GLY A 35 -12.33 -13.91 -14.18
N GLU A 36 -13.39 -14.69 -13.98
CA GLU A 36 -14.02 -14.93 -12.68
C GLU A 36 -13.83 -16.41 -12.35
N PHE A 37 -13.13 -16.68 -11.23
CA PHE A 37 -12.79 -18.02 -10.77
C PHE A 37 -13.54 -18.29 -9.48
N PRO A 38 -14.73 -18.90 -9.53
CA PRO A 38 -15.50 -19.18 -8.33
C PRO A 38 -14.78 -20.13 -7.40
N HIS A 39 -14.83 -19.86 -6.11
CA HIS A 39 -14.38 -20.82 -5.11
C HIS A 39 -15.27 -22.06 -5.18
N LYS A 40 -14.69 -23.23 -4.95
CA LYS A 40 -15.44 -24.50 -4.91
C LYS A 40 -16.63 -24.45 -3.93
N ARG A 41 -16.47 -23.68 -2.87
CA ARG A 41 -17.51 -23.29 -1.92
C ARG A 41 -17.29 -21.83 -1.53
N PRO A 42 -18.34 -20.99 -1.40
CA PRO A 42 -18.18 -19.61 -0.94
C PRO A 42 -17.44 -19.55 0.41
N LEU A 43 -16.55 -18.58 0.57
CA LEU A 43 -15.76 -18.43 1.80
C LEU A 43 -16.60 -18.06 3.04
N SER A 44 -17.90 -17.81 2.86
CA SER A 44 -18.91 -17.63 3.91
C SER A 44 -19.50 -18.94 4.41
N THR A 45 -19.17 -20.08 3.78
CA THR A 45 -19.67 -21.39 4.21
C THR A 45 -19.16 -21.70 5.62
N PRO A 46 -20.01 -22.11 6.57
CA PRO A 46 -19.57 -22.52 7.90
C PRO A 46 -18.54 -23.66 7.85
N ASP A 47 -17.65 -23.69 8.81
CA ASP A 47 -16.61 -24.73 9.02
C ASP A 47 -15.69 -24.96 7.78
N LEU A 48 -15.49 -23.91 6.99
CA LEU A 48 -14.62 -23.94 5.82
C LEU A 48 -13.20 -23.48 6.18
N ASP A 49 -12.19 -24.23 5.75
CA ASP A 49 -10.81 -23.72 5.68
C ASP A 49 -10.73 -22.68 4.54
N VAL A 50 -10.78 -21.41 4.94
CA VAL A 50 -10.81 -20.27 4.02
C VAL A 50 -9.52 -20.17 3.23
N ASP A 51 -8.39 -20.38 3.89
CA ASP A 51 -7.06 -20.25 3.27
C ASP A 51 -6.80 -21.36 2.25
N GLU A 52 -7.16 -22.60 2.57
CA GLU A 52 -7.10 -23.70 1.61
C GLU A 52 -7.94 -23.40 0.37
N MET A 53 -9.14 -22.87 0.56
CA MET A 53 -10.04 -22.55 -0.55
C MET A 53 -9.49 -21.43 -1.44
N ILE A 54 -8.86 -20.41 -0.84
CA ILE A 54 -8.18 -19.34 -1.57
C ILE A 54 -7.00 -19.92 -2.35
N ARG A 55 -6.16 -20.76 -1.73
CA ARG A 55 -5.04 -21.44 -2.39
C ARG A 55 -5.48 -22.22 -3.62
N LEU A 56 -6.50 -23.06 -3.48
CA LEU A 56 -7.04 -23.84 -4.59
C LEU A 56 -7.50 -22.96 -5.76
N THR A 57 -8.16 -21.85 -5.45
CA THR A 57 -8.68 -20.95 -6.49
C THR A 57 -7.56 -20.14 -7.14
N LEU A 58 -6.59 -19.65 -6.34
CA LEU A 58 -5.41 -18.97 -6.88
C LEU A 58 -4.57 -19.90 -7.75
N GLY A 59 -4.38 -21.16 -7.34
CA GLY A 59 -3.70 -22.16 -8.17
C GLY A 59 -4.41 -22.39 -9.51
N THR A 60 -5.74 -22.41 -9.51
CA THR A 60 -6.52 -22.49 -10.75
C THR A 60 -6.33 -21.26 -11.62
N PHE A 61 -6.39 -20.07 -11.03
CA PHE A 61 -6.20 -18.79 -11.71
C PHE A 61 -4.80 -18.72 -12.35
N THR A 62 -3.73 -18.95 -11.57
CA THR A 62 -2.35 -18.86 -12.06
C THR A 62 -2.01 -19.91 -13.12
N SER A 63 -2.66 -21.08 -13.08
CA SER A 63 -2.48 -22.10 -14.13
C SER A 63 -3.11 -21.73 -15.48
N GLN A 64 -4.10 -20.84 -15.48
CA GLN A 64 -4.84 -20.44 -16.69
C GLN A 64 -4.43 -19.08 -17.24
N LYS A 65 -3.79 -18.23 -16.43
CA LYS A 65 -3.43 -16.85 -16.80
C LYS A 65 -1.92 -16.65 -16.75
N ASN A 66 -1.39 -15.95 -17.74
CA ASN A 66 0.02 -15.57 -17.74
C ASN A 66 0.22 -14.28 -16.95
N LEU A 67 0.96 -14.37 -15.84
CA LEU A 67 1.25 -13.27 -14.93
C LEU A 67 2.75 -12.90 -14.90
N GLU A 68 3.58 -13.62 -15.66
CA GLU A 68 5.02 -13.39 -15.70
C GLU A 68 5.35 -11.96 -16.19
N ASN A 69 6.19 -11.28 -15.45
CA ASN A 69 6.64 -9.92 -15.75
C ASN A 69 5.50 -8.90 -15.94
N GLN A 70 4.32 -9.15 -15.34
CA GLN A 70 3.19 -8.24 -15.37
C GLN A 70 3.12 -7.45 -14.07
N THR A 71 2.63 -6.21 -14.17
CA THR A 71 2.24 -5.45 -12.97
C THR A 71 0.98 -6.09 -12.39
N VAL A 72 1.04 -6.50 -11.14
CA VAL A 72 -0.08 -7.08 -10.40
C VAL A 72 -0.48 -6.15 -9.28
N VAL A 73 -1.77 -5.81 -9.22
CA VAL A 73 -2.39 -5.03 -8.17
C VAL A 73 -3.41 -5.89 -7.45
N MET A 74 -3.26 -6.00 -6.13
CA MET A 74 -4.11 -6.80 -5.27
C MET A 74 -5.05 -5.93 -4.47
N SER A 75 -6.27 -6.42 -4.19
CA SER A 75 -7.17 -5.77 -3.23
C SER A 75 -7.22 -6.47 -1.88
N ILE A 76 -7.44 -5.65 -0.86
CA ILE A 76 -7.87 -6.09 0.47
C ILE A 76 -9.34 -5.75 0.65
N GLU A 77 -10.08 -6.65 1.29
CA GLU A 77 -11.50 -6.48 1.60
C GLU A 77 -11.73 -5.26 2.50
N GLY A 78 -12.78 -4.47 2.22
CA GLY A 78 -13.14 -3.29 3.01
C GLY A 78 -13.29 -3.58 4.51
N ARG A 79 -13.84 -4.74 4.88
CA ARG A 79 -14.02 -5.19 6.26
C ARG A 79 -12.71 -5.42 7.05
N SER A 80 -11.61 -5.70 6.35
CA SER A 80 -10.29 -5.91 6.95
C SER A 80 -9.47 -4.62 7.00
N SER A 81 -10.00 -3.54 6.50
CA SER A 81 -9.34 -2.25 6.38
C SER A 81 -9.92 -1.19 7.31
N LEU A 82 -9.19 -0.13 7.49
CA LEU A 82 -9.52 0.97 8.39
C LEU A 82 -9.45 2.30 7.62
N PRO A 83 -10.44 2.61 6.76
CA PRO A 83 -10.52 3.93 6.15
C PRO A 83 -10.94 4.97 7.19
N ARG A 84 -10.24 6.10 7.21
CA ARG A 84 -10.54 7.26 8.06
C ARG A 84 -10.50 8.53 7.23
N PHE A 85 -11.35 9.47 7.55
CA PHE A 85 -11.43 10.74 6.84
C PHE A 85 -11.36 11.88 7.83
N ALA A 86 -10.41 12.78 7.63
CA ALA A 86 -10.17 13.92 8.52
C ALA A 86 -10.16 15.22 7.72
N LYS A 87 -10.64 16.29 8.35
CA LYS A 87 -10.47 17.66 7.86
C LYS A 87 -9.29 18.28 8.57
N LEU A 88 -8.28 18.67 7.81
CA LEU A 88 -7.11 19.34 8.36
C LEU A 88 -7.35 20.83 8.44
N PRO A 89 -6.86 21.49 9.50
CA PRO A 89 -6.89 22.94 9.56
C PRO A 89 -6.05 23.55 8.42
N PRO A 90 -6.31 24.79 8.01
CA PRO A 90 -5.51 25.47 7.01
C PRO A 90 -4.09 25.67 7.55
N VAL A 91 -3.13 24.99 6.98
CA VAL A 91 -1.71 25.01 7.37
C VAL A 91 -0.81 25.08 6.14
N GLU A 92 0.45 25.45 6.36
CA GLU A 92 1.45 25.41 5.29
C GLU A 92 1.63 24.01 4.71
N GLU A 93 1.75 23.88 3.40
CA GLU A 93 1.89 22.58 2.72
C GLU A 93 3.01 21.71 3.27
N LYS A 94 4.11 22.32 3.71
CA LYS A 94 5.25 21.59 4.30
C LYS A 94 4.92 20.84 5.59
N LYS A 95 3.90 21.29 6.33
CA LYS A 95 3.46 20.69 7.60
C LYS A 95 2.38 19.64 7.43
N ILE A 96 1.77 19.56 6.24
CA ILE A 96 0.69 18.60 5.96
C ILE A 96 1.11 17.15 6.23
N PRO A 97 2.28 16.66 5.79
CA PRO A 97 2.68 15.27 6.05
C PRO A 97 2.76 14.94 7.54
N ASP A 98 3.33 15.84 8.36
CA ASP A 98 3.45 15.62 9.81
C ASP A 98 2.07 15.58 10.48
N ILE A 99 1.14 16.44 10.03
CA ILE A 99 -0.23 16.45 10.54
C ILE A 99 -0.97 15.19 10.13
N ILE A 100 -0.80 14.70 8.89
CA ILE A 100 -1.39 13.46 8.44
C ILE A 100 -0.88 12.29 9.30
N GLN A 101 0.42 12.24 9.59
CA GLN A 101 1.00 11.21 10.44
C GLN A 101 0.42 11.26 11.86
N PHE A 102 0.24 12.46 12.41
CA PHE A 102 -0.38 12.65 13.71
C PHE A 102 -1.86 12.22 13.72
N GLU A 103 -2.63 12.62 12.72
CA GLU A 103 -4.02 12.19 12.54
C GLU A 103 -4.13 10.68 12.38
N ALA A 104 -3.23 10.06 11.59
CA ALA A 104 -3.18 8.60 11.44
C ALA A 104 -2.98 7.91 12.79
N ALA A 105 -2.01 8.38 13.59
CA ALA A 105 -1.75 7.81 14.91
C ALA A 105 -2.92 7.99 15.89
N GLN A 106 -3.74 9.04 15.74
CA GLN A 106 -4.91 9.26 16.58
C GLN A 106 -6.15 8.46 16.14
N GLN A 107 -6.37 8.36 14.84
CA GLN A 107 -7.63 7.79 14.31
C GLN A 107 -7.56 6.29 14.08
N ILE A 108 -6.36 5.73 13.89
CA ILE A 108 -6.17 4.29 13.77
C ILE A 108 -6.19 3.69 15.19
N PRO A 109 -7.08 2.72 15.47
CA PRO A 109 -7.25 2.16 16.83
C PRO A 109 -6.19 1.11 17.19
N PHE A 110 -5.03 1.13 16.53
CA PHE A 110 -3.90 0.25 16.74
C PHE A 110 -2.61 1.05 16.77
N PRO A 111 -1.55 0.56 17.41
CA PRO A 111 -0.21 1.15 17.28
C PRO A 111 0.18 1.30 15.81
N ILE A 112 0.73 2.45 15.46
CA ILE A 112 1.04 2.77 14.06
C ILE A 112 2.07 1.81 13.46
N GLU A 113 2.90 1.20 14.30
CA GLU A 113 3.91 0.21 13.94
C GLU A 113 3.31 -1.14 13.55
N GLU A 114 2.08 -1.43 14.01
CA GLU A 114 1.35 -2.67 13.72
C GLU A 114 0.50 -2.60 12.45
N VAL A 115 0.49 -1.43 11.78
CA VAL A 115 -0.31 -1.21 10.58
C VAL A 115 0.56 -0.78 9.40
N GLU A 116 0.17 -1.19 8.20
CA GLU A 116 0.55 -0.51 6.97
C GLU A 116 -0.53 0.51 6.65
N TRP A 117 -0.12 1.73 6.32
CA TRP A 117 -1.05 2.80 6.02
C TRP A 117 -0.51 3.76 4.96
N ASP A 118 -1.42 4.37 4.25
CA ASP A 118 -1.13 5.43 3.28
C ASP A 118 -2.28 6.44 3.28
N ALA A 119 -2.06 7.62 2.71
CA ALA A 119 -3.04 8.69 2.75
C ALA A 119 -3.13 9.45 1.43
N LYS A 120 -4.34 9.88 1.08
CA LYS A 120 -4.63 10.75 -0.06
C LYS A 120 -5.19 12.09 0.43
N LYS A 121 -4.61 13.17 -0.07
CA LYS A 121 -5.17 14.53 0.11
C LYS A 121 -6.26 14.78 -0.93
N PHE A 122 -7.37 15.32 -0.48
CA PHE A 122 -8.44 15.83 -1.33
C PHE A 122 -8.45 17.35 -1.24
N VAL A 123 -8.07 18.00 -2.32
CA VAL A 123 -8.05 19.46 -2.41
C VAL A 123 -9.33 19.91 -3.09
N SER A 124 -10.04 20.88 -2.50
CA SER A 124 -11.21 21.50 -3.12
C SER A 124 -10.90 22.97 -3.39
N GLU A 125 -11.20 23.42 -4.61
CA GLU A 125 -11.04 24.85 -4.96
C GLU A 125 -11.99 25.75 -4.15
N ASP A 126 -13.10 25.19 -3.68
CA ASP A 126 -14.17 25.93 -2.96
C ASP A 126 -13.96 25.97 -1.44
N SER A 127 -12.97 25.29 -0.88
CA SER A 127 -12.73 25.21 0.57
C SER A 127 -11.26 25.40 0.91
N PRO A 128 -10.93 26.26 1.89
CA PRO A 128 -9.58 26.37 2.42
C PRO A 128 -9.15 25.16 3.27
N GLU A 129 -10.08 24.26 3.61
CA GLU A 129 -9.82 23.06 4.38
C GLU A 129 -9.33 21.94 3.46
N THR A 130 -8.24 21.30 3.84
CA THR A 130 -7.75 20.10 3.17
C THR A 130 -8.40 18.87 3.82
N GLU A 131 -9.09 18.07 3.04
CA GLU A 131 -9.57 16.78 3.51
C GLU A 131 -8.53 15.70 3.21
N VAL A 132 -8.40 14.72 4.10
CA VAL A 132 -7.47 13.59 3.94
C VAL A 132 -8.19 12.29 4.19
N GLY A 133 -8.04 11.36 3.27
CA GLY A 133 -8.37 9.96 3.48
C GLY A 133 -7.12 9.22 3.95
N ILE A 134 -7.22 8.56 5.09
CA ILE A 134 -6.19 7.70 5.66
C ILE A 134 -6.69 6.26 5.52
N PHE A 135 -5.89 5.41 4.92
CA PHE A 135 -6.23 4.03 4.63
C PHE A 135 -5.21 3.13 5.32
N ALA A 136 -5.68 2.21 6.14
CA ALA A 136 -4.79 1.36 6.92
C ALA A 136 -5.27 -0.08 6.97
N ILE A 137 -4.33 -0.99 7.17
CA ILE A 137 -4.55 -2.41 7.42
C ILE A 137 -3.55 -2.91 8.46
N LYS A 138 -3.94 -3.87 9.27
CA LYS A 138 -3.00 -4.55 10.18
C LYS A 138 -1.97 -5.35 9.40
N LYS A 139 -0.70 -5.25 9.80
CA LYS A 139 0.42 -5.96 9.16
C LYS A 139 0.20 -7.47 9.16
N ASP A 140 -0.24 -8.03 10.30
CA ASP A 140 -0.50 -9.46 10.41
C ASP A 140 -1.52 -9.98 9.38
N VAL A 141 -2.56 -9.20 9.11
CA VAL A 141 -3.59 -9.53 8.11
C VAL A 141 -3.02 -9.44 6.69
N LEU A 142 -2.26 -8.39 6.42
CA LEU A 142 -1.64 -8.17 5.12
C LEU A 142 -0.59 -9.24 4.81
N ASP A 143 0.32 -9.49 5.75
CA ASP A 143 1.41 -10.46 5.60
C ASP A 143 0.86 -11.87 5.38
N HIS A 144 -0.19 -12.23 6.13
CA HIS A 144 -0.88 -13.51 5.93
C HIS A 144 -1.44 -13.65 4.50
N ARG A 145 -2.05 -12.58 3.97
CA ARG A 145 -2.56 -12.59 2.58
C ARG A 145 -1.44 -12.66 1.56
N LEU A 146 -0.39 -11.85 1.73
CA LEU A 146 0.77 -11.85 0.84
C LEU A 146 1.50 -13.20 0.85
N ALA A 147 1.60 -13.87 2.00
CA ALA A 147 2.19 -15.20 2.10
C ALA A 147 1.44 -16.21 1.22
N ILE A 148 0.11 -16.23 1.23
CA ILE A 148 -0.69 -17.12 0.36
C ILE A 148 -0.43 -16.80 -1.13
N TRP A 149 -0.29 -15.52 -1.50
CA TRP A 149 -0.03 -15.13 -2.87
C TRP A 149 1.36 -15.54 -3.34
N SER A 150 2.37 -15.39 -2.47
CA SER A 150 3.76 -15.75 -2.78
C SER A 150 3.94 -17.24 -3.05
N GLU A 151 3.13 -18.11 -2.45
CA GLU A 151 3.12 -19.56 -2.73
C GLU A 151 2.85 -19.86 -4.22
N TYR A 152 2.20 -18.94 -4.93
CA TYR A 152 1.89 -19.04 -6.38
C TYR A 152 2.75 -18.12 -7.24
N GLY A 153 3.86 -17.59 -6.69
CA GLY A 153 4.76 -16.69 -7.42
C GLY A 153 4.17 -15.31 -7.71
N LEU A 154 3.13 -14.92 -6.96
CA LEU A 154 2.49 -13.61 -7.07
C LEU A 154 3.06 -12.67 -6.00
N GLU A 155 3.77 -11.64 -6.44
CA GLU A 155 4.33 -10.61 -5.57
C GLU A 155 3.73 -9.25 -5.97
N PRO A 156 2.53 -8.91 -5.47
CA PRO A 156 1.90 -7.65 -5.82
C PRO A 156 2.68 -6.48 -5.24
N GLY A 157 3.17 -5.58 -6.11
CA GLY A 157 3.86 -4.35 -5.70
C GLY A 157 2.91 -3.23 -5.30
N ILE A 158 1.63 -3.42 -5.60
CA ILE A 158 0.58 -2.49 -5.24
C ILE A 158 -0.53 -3.28 -4.55
N VAL A 159 -0.84 -2.84 -3.34
CA VAL A 159 -1.97 -3.35 -2.54
C VAL A 159 -2.90 -2.20 -2.23
N ASN A 160 -4.16 -2.32 -2.62
CA ASN A 160 -5.16 -1.29 -2.35
C ASN A 160 -6.40 -1.89 -1.68
N LEU A 161 -7.29 -1.05 -1.22
CA LEU A 161 -8.57 -1.47 -0.67
C LEU A 161 -9.61 -1.67 -1.78
N GLY A 162 -10.42 -2.72 -1.67
CA GLY A 162 -11.51 -2.97 -2.60
C GLY A 162 -12.42 -1.76 -2.83
N PRO A 163 -12.93 -1.09 -1.79
CA PRO A 163 -13.77 0.10 -1.95
C PRO A 163 -13.04 1.31 -2.57
N VAL A 164 -11.71 1.46 -2.38
CA VAL A 164 -10.92 2.50 -3.07
C VAL A 164 -10.78 2.16 -4.56
N ALA A 165 -10.51 0.90 -4.87
CA ALA A 165 -10.46 0.45 -6.25
C ALA A 165 -11.82 0.63 -6.95
N LEU A 166 -12.91 0.34 -6.26
CA LEU A 166 -14.26 0.60 -6.75
C LEU A 166 -14.50 2.09 -7.03
N PHE A 167 -14.06 2.98 -6.13
CA PHE A 167 -14.09 4.41 -6.37
C PHE A 167 -13.33 4.76 -7.66
N ASN A 168 -12.09 4.29 -7.80
CA ASN A 168 -11.27 4.56 -8.99
C ASN A 168 -11.95 4.11 -10.28
N ALA A 169 -12.56 2.92 -10.29
CA ALA A 169 -13.27 2.39 -11.45
C ALA A 169 -14.43 3.29 -11.87
N VAL A 170 -15.29 3.64 -10.91
CA VAL A 170 -16.51 4.40 -11.18
C VAL A 170 -16.18 5.87 -11.47
N HIS A 171 -15.25 6.46 -10.73
CA HIS A 171 -14.77 7.82 -10.97
C HIS A 171 -14.20 7.94 -12.39
N PHE A 172 -13.27 7.07 -12.77
CA PHE A 172 -12.67 7.04 -14.08
C PHE A 172 -13.70 6.87 -15.19
N ASP A 173 -14.63 5.93 -15.04
CA ASP A 173 -15.61 5.59 -16.07
C ASP A 173 -16.68 6.66 -16.28
N LEU A 174 -17.07 7.35 -15.19
CA LEU A 174 -18.07 8.40 -15.19
C LEU A 174 -17.48 9.81 -15.23
N MET A 175 -16.15 9.96 -15.34
CA MET A 175 -15.43 11.23 -15.34
C MET A 175 -16.06 12.21 -16.37
N GLY A 176 -16.40 13.39 -15.90
CA GLY A 176 -17.06 14.44 -16.70
C GLY A 176 -18.57 14.29 -16.89
N ASN A 177 -19.18 13.16 -16.54
CA ASN A 177 -20.62 12.93 -16.64
C ASN A 177 -21.37 13.13 -15.30
N ALA A 178 -20.72 12.85 -14.18
CA ALA A 178 -21.31 13.01 -12.85
C ALA A 178 -21.08 14.45 -12.34
N LYS A 179 -22.11 15.31 -12.47
CA LYS A 179 -22.06 16.70 -11.97
C LYS A 179 -22.44 16.84 -10.50
N LYS A 180 -22.91 15.78 -9.87
CA LYS A 180 -23.38 15.76 -8.50
C LYS A 180 -22.80 14.56 -7.76
N PRO A 181 -22.59 14.67 -6.45
CA PRO A 181 -22.22 13.55 -5.60
C PRO A 181 -23.24 12.41 -5.68
N PHE A 182 -22.77 11.19 -5.63
CA PHE A 182 -23.59 9.99 -5.64
C PHE A 182 -22.96 8.86 -4.80
N VAL A 183 -23.75 7.86 -4.52
CA VAL A 183 -23.33 6.68 -3.76
C VAL A 183 -23.07 5.52 -4.71
N VAL A 184 -21.98 4.79 -4.49
CA VAL A 184 -21.78 3.44 -5.02
C VAL A 184 -21.94 2.46 -3.88
N LEU A 185 -22.82 1.49 -4.07
CA LEU A 185 -23.11 0.45 -3.08
C LEU A 185 -22.71 -0.91 -3.63
N ASP A 186 -21.59 -1.43 -3.15
CA ASP A 186 -21.17 -2.80 -3.44
C ASP A 186 -21.70 -3.75 -2.37
N ILE A 187 -22.59 -4.65 -2.78
CA ILE A 187 -23.11 -5.68 -1.88
C ILE A 187 -22.39 -6.98 -2.17
N GLY A 188 -21.32 -7.20 -1.43
CA GLY A 188 -20.51 -8.40 -1.49
C GLY A 188 -21.16 -9.60 -0.82
N THR A 189 -20.38 -10.69 -0.63
CA THR A 189 -20.91 -11.90 0.03
C THR A 189 -20.97 -11.74 1.55
N LYS A 190 -19.93 -11.24 2.19
CA LYS A 190 -19.80 -11.14 3.67
C LYS A 190 -19.98 -9.73 4.22
N ALA A 191 -19.90 -8.72 3.39
CA ALA A 191 -19.99 -7.33 3.77
C ALA A 191 -20.45 -6.50 2.59
N SER A 192 -20.89 -5.27 2.88
CA SER A 192 -21.21 -4.27 1.87
C SER A 192 -20.34 -3.04 2.07
N ASP A 193 -19.87 -2.49 0.97
CA ASP A 193 -19.09 -1.26 0.92
C ASP A 193 -19.95 -0.14 0.32
N LEU A 194 -20.12 0.93 1.07
CA LEU A 194 -20.75 2.15 0.62
C LEU A 194 -19.66 3.18 0.36
N VAL A 195 -19.55 3.61 -0.88
CA VAL A 195 -18.58 4.59 -1.35
C VAL A 195 -19.31 5.82 -1.85
N VAL A 196 -19.09 6.96 -1.26
CA VAL A 196 -19.56 8.25 -1.79
C VAL A 196 -18.50 8.78 -2.75
N VAL A 197 -18.94 9.15 -3.95
CA VAL A 197 -18.13 9.81 -4.98
C VAL A 197 -18.59 11.26 -5.04
N ASP A 198 -17.70 12.19 -4.69
CA ASP A 198 -17.98 13.63 -4.68
C ASP A 198 -16.83 14.38 -5.38
N GLY A 199 -16.91 14.47 -6.70
CA GLY A 199 -15.78 14.89 -7.53
C GLY A 199 -14.62 13.90 -7.35
N ASP A 200 -13.44 14.41 -7.00
CA ASP A 200 -12.25 13.61 -6.77
C ASP A 200 -12.15 13.08 -5.31
N LYS A 201 -13.14 13.44 -4.47
CA LYS A 201 -13.20 12.98 -3.08
C LYS A 201 -13.96 11.68 -2.96
N CYS A 202 -13.47 10.81 -2.08
CA CYS A 202 -14.20 9.62 -1.67
C CYS A 202 -14.49 9.63 -0.18
N TRP A 203 -15.60 8.99 0.20
CA TRP A 203 -15.88 8.61 1.57
C TRP A 203 -16.36 7.17 1.59
N ILE A 204 -15.82 6.36 2.50
CA ILE A 204 -16.05 4.91 2.50
C ILE A 204 -16.60 4.49 3.85
N ARG A 205 -17.60 3.61 3.82
CA ARG A 205 -18.09 2.91 4.99
C ARG A 205 -18.40 1.46 4.64
N THR A 206 -17.81 0.54 5.37
CA THR A 206 -18.09 -0.89 5.29
C THR A 206 -18.99 -1.32 6.43
N PHE A 207 -19.96 -2.14 6.15
CA PHE A 207 -20.83 -2.76 7.18
C PHE A 207 -21.01 -4.26 6.92
N PRO A 208 -21.14 -5.07 8.01
CA PRO A 208 -21.08 -6.53 7.93
C PRO A 208 -22.42 -7.15 7.52
N ILE A 209 -23.01 -6.68 6.42
CA ILE A 209 -24.22 -7.24 5.81
C ILE A 209 -23.90 -7.52 4.35
N GLY A 210 -24.11 -8.76 3.92
CA GLY A 210 -23.83 -9.17 2.55
C GLY A 210 -24.75 -10.28 2.07
N GLY A 211 -24.37 -10.91 0.96
CA GLY A 211 -25.15 -12.00 0.35
C GLY A 211 -25.32 -13.23 1.23
N SER A 212 -24.39 -13.49 2.16
CA SER A 212 -24.47 -14.61 3.11
C SER A 212 -25.64 -14.46 4.09
N ASP A 213 -25.91 -13.24 4.55
CA ASP A 213 -27.00 -12.99 5.50
C ASP A 213 -28.37 -13.34 4.90
N PHE A 214 -28.55 -13.03 3.61
CA PHE A 214 -29.72 -13.47 2.85
C PHE A 214 -29.79 -14.99 2.74
N THR A 215 -28.66 -15.67 2.56
CA THR A 215 -28.58 -17.13 2.51
C THR A 215 -28.93 -17.75 3.85
N GLU A 216 -28.40 -17.19 4.94
CA GLU A 216 -28.66 -17.62 6.32
C GLU A 216 -30.12 -17.44 6.67
N ALA A 217 -30.75 -16.32 6.33
CA ALA A 217 -32.18 -16.10 6.52
C ALA A 217 -33.04 -17.16 5.80
N ILE A 218 -32.63 -17.58 4.59
CA ILE A 218 -33.28 -18.67 3.86
C ILE A 218 -33.01 -20.02 4.54
N MET A 219 -31.78 -20.27 5.00
CA MET A 219 -31.43 -21.48 5.74
C MET A 219 -32.32 -21.67 6.96
N GLU A 220 -32.49 -20.63 7.75
CA GLU A 220 -33.30 -20.63 8.95
C GLU A 220 -34.78 -20.86 8.65
N ALA A 221 -35.32 -20.13 7.67
CA ALA A 221 -36.72 -20.18 7.30
C ALA A 221 -37.13 -21.54 6.70
N PHE A 222 -36.28 -22.12 5.88
CA PHE A 222 -36.57 -23.37 5.14
C PHE A 222 -35.89 -24.60 5.72
N LYS A 223 -35.06 -24.44 6.78
CA LYS A 223 -34.28 -25.52 7.40
C LYS A 223 -33.39 -26.26 6.38
N LEU A 224 -32.72 -25.50 5.53
CA LEU A 224 -31.88 -26.03 4.46
C LEU A 224 -30.37 -25.89 4.80
N PRO A 225 -29.51 -26.80 4.30
CA PRO A 225 -28.09 -26.59 4.32
C PRO A 225 -27.69 -25.35 3.46
N TYR A 226 -26.57 -24.71 3.82
CA TYR A 226 -26.08 -23.48 3.17
C TYR A 226 -26.10 -23.55 1.64
N ALA A 227 -25.52 -24.58 1.05
CA ALA A 227 -25.44 -24.71 -0.41
C ALA A 227 -26.83 -24.77 -1.10
N LYS A 228 -27.85 -25.37 -0.45
CA LYS A 228 -29.19 -25.41 -1.00
C LYS A 228 -29.91 -24.07 -0.83
N ALA A 229 -29.68 -23.37 0.29
CA ALA A 229 -30.22 -22.04 0.52
C ALA A 229 -29.64 -21.00 -0.43
N GLU A 230 -28.31 -21.08 -0.67
CA GLU A 230 -27.61 -20.21 -1.64
C GLU A 230 -28.16 -20.38 -3.06
N ARG A 231 -28.34 -21.63 -3.48
CA ARG A 231 -28.96 -21.91 -4.77
C ARG A 231 -30.40 -21.38 -4.85
N LEU A 232 -31.19 -21.58 -3.78
CA LEU A 232 -32.56 -21.08 -3.71
C LEU A 232 -32.62 -19.55 -3.76
N LYS A 233 -31.64 -18.86 -3.16
CA LYS A 233 -31.50 -17.40 -3.25
C LYS A 233 -31.24 -16.96 -4.71
N GLN A 234 -30.31 -17.61 -5.39
CA GLN A 234 -29.97 -17.29 -6.78
C GLN A 234 -31.15 -17.54 -7.72
N GLU A 235 -31.90 -18.62 -7.51
CA GLU A 235 -33.07 -19.00 -8.32
C GLU A 235 -34.37 -18.36 -7.81
N SER A 236 -34.30 -17.42 -6.86
CA SER A 236 -35.49 -16.90 -6.16
C SER A 236 -36.58 -16.32 -7.07
N ALA A 237 -36.19 -15.71 -8.21
CA ALA A 237 -37.13 -15.12 -9.17
C ALA A 237 -38.02 -16.19 -9.88
N SER A 238 -37.43 -17.34 -10.20
CA SER A 238 -38.08 -18.43 -10.94
C SER A 238 -38.67 -19.51 -10.04
N SER A 239 -38.43 -19.43 -8.73
CA SER A 239 -38.86 -20.41 -7.76
C SER A 239 -40.37 -20.32 -7.51
N LYS A 240 -41.04 -21.48 -7.42
CA LYS A 240 -42.43 -21.56 -6.94
C LYS A 240 -42.62 -21.02 -5.51
N TYR A 241 -41.55 -20.89 -4.76
CA TYR A 241 -41.51 -20.34 -3.40
C TYR A 241 -41.04 -18.88 -3.35
N ALA A 242 -41.03 -18.16 -4.47
CA ALA A 242 -40.51 -16.79 -4.57
C ALA A 242 -41.05 -15.86 -3.46
N LYS A 243 -42.34 -15.92 -3.15
CA LYS A 243 -42.97 -15.10 -2.11
C LYS A 243 -42.42 -15.43 -0.71
N GLN A 244 -42.30 -16.71 -0.38
CA GLN A 244 -41.77 -17.18 0.91
C GLN A 244 -40.28 -16.86 1.06
N ILE A 245 -39.49 -16.99 -0.03
CA ILE A 245 -38.08 -16.64 -0.06
C ILE A 245 -37.90 -15.14 0.20
N MET A 246 -38.68 -14.30 -0.48
CA MET A 246 -38.67 -12.86 -0.25
C MET A 246 -39.09 -12.48 1.17
N GLN A 247 -40.05 -13.21 1.74
CA GLN A 247 -40.48 -13.01 3.13
C GLN A 247 -39.37 -13.38 4.12
N ALA A 248 -38.65 -14.48 3.88
CA ALA A 248 -37.52 -14.89 4.69
C ALA A 248 -36.36 -13.86 4.65
N MET A 249 -36.06 -13.28 3.49
CA MET A 249 -35.02 -12.28 3.32
C MET A 249 -35.39 -10.88 3.83
N ARG A 250 -36.67 -10.62 4.14
CA ARG A 250 -37.16 -9.27 4.49
C ARG A 250 -36.42 -8.60 5.67
N PRO A 251 -36.07 -9.29 6.77
CA PRO A 251 -35.31 -8.70 7.85
C PRO A 251 -33.96 -8.16 7.36
N VAL A 252 -33.22 -8.95 6.58
CA VAL A 252 -31.89 -8.56 6.03
C VAL A 252 -32.02 -7.34 5.11
N PHE A 253 -33.07 -7.26 4.31
CA PHE A 253 -33.40 -6.04 3.55
C PHE A 253 -33.56 -4.81 4.45
N GLY A 254 -34.20 -4.98 5.61
CA GLY A 254 -34.41 -3.91 6.58
C GLY A 254 -33.12 -3.43 7.21
N ASP A 255 -32.28 -4.37 7.61
CA ASP A 255 -30.98 -4.08 8.22
C ASP A 255 -30.03 -3.38 7.23
N LEU A 256 -29.95 -3.90 5.99
CA LEU A 256 -29.20 -3.27 4.90
C LEU A 256 -29.69 -1.83 4.64
N LEU A 257 -31.00 -1.63 4.56
CA LEU A 257 -31.60 -0.31 4.37
C LEU A 257 -31.19 0.66 5.48
N GLN A 258 -31.27 0.22 6.72
CA GLN A 258 -30.92 1.04 7.89
C GLN A 258 -29.46 1.49 7.86
N ASP A 259 -28.53 0.59 7.50
CA ASP A 259 -27.11 0.93 7.42
C ASP A 259 -26.82 1.89 6.26
N VAL A 260 -27.47 1.70 5.11
CA VAL A 260 -27.36 2.62 3.97
C VAL A 260 -27.92 4.00 4.34
N GLN A 261 -29.12 4.06 4.94
CA GLN A 261 -29.73 5.34 5.38
C GLN A 261 -28.85 6.07 6.39
N ARG A 262 -28.32 5.35 7.38
CA ARG A 262 -27.43 5.91 8.40
C ARG A 262 -26.14 6.46 7.78
N SER A 263 -25.61 5.76 6.79
CA SER A 263 -24.37 6.16 6.10
C SER A 263 -24.59 7.42 5.26
N ILE A 264 -25.67 7.47 4.48
CA ILE A 264 -26.05 8.63 3.67
C ILE A 264 -26.27 9.86 4.57
N ALA A 265 -27.10 9.71 5.62
CA ALA A 265 -27.39 10.78 6.54
C ALA A 265 -26.13 11.29 7.27
N HIS A 266 -25.22 10.38 7.62
CA HIS A 266 -23.94 10.75 8.24
C HIS A 266 -23.10 11.61 7.29
N TYR A 267 -22.93 11.19 6.04
CA TYR A 267 -22.17 11.94 5.05
C TYR A 267 -22.77 13.33 4.78
N GLU A 268 -24.10 13.40 4.57
CA GLU A 268 -24.80 14.66 4.34
C GLU A 268 -24.69 15.63 5.54
N ASN A 269 -24.71 15.10 6.77
CA ASN A 269 -24.53 15.91 7.97
C ASN A 269 -23.11 16.45 8.13
N MET A 270 -22.09 15.67 7.74
CA MET A 270 -20.70 16.11 7.77
C MET A 270 -20.38 17.12 6.66
N ASN A 271 -21.06 17.02 5.52
CA ASN A 271 -20.82 17.86 4.34
C ASN A 271 -22.06 18.71 4.04
N ARG A 272 -22.18 19.84 4.76
CA ARG A 272 -23.35 20.74 4.64
C ARG A 272 -23.54 21.21 3.20
N GLY A 273 -24.75 21.07 2.70
CA GLY A 273 -25.11 21.47 1.32
C GLY A 273 -25.00 20.35 0.29
N VAL A 274 -24.38 19.23 0.61
CA VAL A 274 -24.34 18.04 -0.25
C VAL A 274 -25.66 17.25 -0.07
N LYS A 275 -26.25 16.84 -1.19
CA LYS A 275 -27.39 15.93 -1.23
C LYS A 275 -27.05 14.75 -2.14
N LEU A 276 -27.23 13.55 -1.61
CA LEU A 276 -27.06 12.30 -2.34
C LEU A 276 -28.42 11.83 -2.86
N ASP A 277 -28.63 11.94 -4.18
CA ASP A 277 -29.89 11.59 -4.81
C ASP A 277 -29.85 10.30 -5.65
N THR A 278 -28.64 9.74 -5.83
CA THR A 278 -28.40 8.59 -6.69
C THR A 278 -27.56 7.53 -6.00
N VAL A 279 -27.96 6.27 -6.15
CA VAL A 279 -27.22 5.08 -5.71
C VAL A 279 -26.94 4.19 -6.92
N LEU A 280 -25.65 3.92 -7.17
CA LEU A 280 -25.19 2.95 -8.16
C LEU A 280 -24.85 1.64 -7.46
N GLY A 281 -25.61 0.59 -7.76
CA GLY A 281 -25.38 -0.73 -7.19
C GLY A 281 -24.42 -1.57 -8.02
N VAL A 282 -23.47 -2.18 -7.34
CA VAL A 282 -22.51 -3.15 -7.89
C VAL A 282 -22.50 -4.42 -7.03
N GLY A 283 -21.76 -5.43 -7.46
CA GLY A 283 -21.67 -6.71 -6.77
C GLY A 283 -22.76 -7.70 -7.14
N SER A 284 -22.44 -8.99 -7.00
CA SER A 284 -23.33 -10.09 -7.43
C SER A 284 -24.64 -10.13 -6.64
N THR A 285 -24.64 -9.73 -5.37
CA THR A 285 -25.82 -9.70 -4.50
C THR A 285 -26.84 -8.67 -4.98
N PHE A 286 -26.40 -7.62 -5.68
CA PHE A 286 -27.32 -6.63 -6.27
C PHE A 286 -28.22 -7.20 -7.39
N LYS A 287 -27.92 -8.44 -7.84
CA LYS A 287 -28.75 -9.20 -8.78
C LYS A 287 -30.01 -9.82 -8.10
N ILE A 288 -30.12 -9.79 -6.76
CA ILE A 288 -31.29 -10.30 -6.05
C ILE A 288 -32.54 -9.57 -6.54
N PRO A 289 -33.57 -10.33 -7.01
CA PRO A 289 -34.79 -9.73 -7.55
C PRO A 289 -35.50 -8.84 -6.50
N GLY A 290 -35.89 -7.66 -6.94
CA GLY A 290 -36.60 -6.71 -6.07
C GLY A 290 -35.75 -5.82 -5.18
N LEU A 291 -34.44 -6.15 -4.93
CA LEU A 291 -33.57 -5.37 -4.07
C LEU A 291 -33.44 -3.92 -4.55
N ARG A 292 -33.15 -3.71 -5.82
CA ARG A 292 -33.05 -2.37 -6.42
C ARG A 292 -34.34 -1.55 -6.24
N LYS A 293 -35.47 -2.16 -6.53
CA LYS A 293 -36.79 -1.49 -6.38
C LYS A 293 -37.06 -1.17 -4.92
N PHE A 294 -36.77 -2.10 -4.01
CA PHE A 294 -36.94 -1.93 -2.57
C PHE A 294 -36.10 -0.75 -2.07
N LEU A 295 -34.79 -0.74 -2.37
CA LEU A 295 -33.91 0.35 -1.95
C LEU A 295 -34.35 1.69 -2.52
N GLY A 296 -34.69 1.77 -3.82
CA GLY A 296 -35.16 3.00 -4.44
C GLY A 296 -36.43 3.57 -3.80
N GLN A 297 -37.41 2.70 -3.46
CA GLN A 297 -38.64 3.10 -2.83
C GLN A 297 -38.45 3.52 -1.36
N GLN A 298 -37.64 2.81 -0.60
CA GLN A 298 -37.45 3.08 0.82
C GLN A 298 -36.49 4.24 1.09
N LEU A 299 -35.48 4.41 0.26
CA LEU A 299 -34.55 5.55 0.34
C LEU A 299 -35.12 6.83 -0.31
N ASN A 300 -36.15 6.68 -1.16
CA ASN A 300 -36.63 7.75 -2.06
C ASN A 300 -35.50 8.34 -2.92
N LEU A 301 -34.61 7.48 -3.41
CA LEU A 301 -33.46 7.83 -4.25
C LEU A 301 -33.54 7.10 -5.59
N HIS A 302 -32.83 7.65 -6.58
CA HIS A 302 -32.65 6.96 -7.84
C HIS A 302 -31.63 5.83 -7.65
N VAL A 303 -32.09 4.57 -7.71
CA VAL A 303 -31.19 3.39 -7.59
C VAL A 303 -31.03 2.75 -8.95
N ALA A 304 -29.84 2.82 -9.49
CA ALA A 304 -29.43 2.18 -10.74
C ALA A 304 -28.41 1.08 -10.49
N ARG A 305 -28.25 0.18 -11.45
CA ARG A 305 -27.16 -0.80 -11.45
C ARG A 305 -26.07 -0.31 -12.38
N PHE A 306 -24.83 -0.47 -11.98
CA PHE A 306 -23.66 -0.14 -12.80
C PHE A 306 -23.37 -1.33 -13.72
N ASP A 307 -23.97 -1.35 -14.89
CA ASP A 307 -23.99 -2.52 -15.79
C ASP A 307 -22.93 -2.44 -16.90
N GLU A 308 -22.46 -1.26 -17.27
CA GLU A 308 -21.57 -1.07 -18.41
C GLU A 308 -20.43 -0.10 -18.08
N PHE A 309 -19.24 -0.46 -18.53
CA PHE A 309 -18.08 0.41 -18.50
C PHE A 309 -18.00 1.20 -19.83
N ARG A 310 -18.03 2.52 -19.76
CA ARG A 310 -18.11 3.39 -20.93
C ARG A 310 -16.78 3.65 -21.61
N ARG A 311 -15.70 3.62 -20.83
CA ARG A 311 -14.35 3.93 -21.31
C ARG A 311 -13.52 2.69 -21.65
N LEU A 312 -14.04 1.49 -21.39
CA LEU A 312 -13.38 0.23 -21.71
C LEU A 312 -13.73 -0.23 -23.12
N GLN A 313 -12.70 -0.62 -23.85
CA GLN A 313 -12.83 -1.40 -25.08
C GLN A 313 -12.58 -2.87 -24.73
N VAL A 314 -13.39 -3.76 -25.30
CA VAL A 314 -13.25 -5.21 -25.11
C VAL A 314 -13.13 -5.85 -26.47
N GLU A 315 -12.16 -6.75 -26.66
CA GLU A 315 -12.04 -7.48 -27.92
C GLU A 315 -13.33 -8.25 -28.25
N GLY A 316 -13.73 -8.26 -29.52
CA GLY A 316 -15.03 -8.78 -29.97
C GLY A 316 -15.33 -10.21 -29.51
N ARG A 317 -14.30 -11.06 -29.37
CA ARG A 317 -14.46 -12.44 -28.88
C ARG A 317 -14.86 -12.52 -27.41
N MET A 318 -14.40 -11.57 -26.60
CA MET A 318 -14.63 -11.53 -25.15
C MET A 318 -15.79 -10.61 -24.77
N ALA A 319 -16.27 -9.76 -25.67
CA ALA A 319 -17.24 -8.71 -25.37
C ALA A 319 -18.54 -9.23 -24.76
N ALA A 320 -19.10 -10.33 -25.32
CA ALA A 320 -20.34 -10.91 -24.82
C ALA A 320 -20.18 -11.56 -23.44
N ASP A 321 -19.05 -12.24 -23.22
CA ASP A 321 -18.72 -12.85 -21.93
C ASP A 321 -18.43 -11.78 -20.89
N PHE A 322 -17.62 -10.77 -21.22
CA PHE A 322 -17.33 -9.65 -20.34
C PHE A 322 -18.58 -8.89 -19.93
N ALA A 323 -19.51 -8.63 -20.85
CA ALA A 323 -20.77 -7.95 -20.55
C ALA A 323 -21.61 -8.71 -19.49
N SER A 324 -21.56 -10.03 -19.46
CA SER A 324 -22.25 -10.84 -18.45
C SER A 324 -21.63 -10.72 -17.05
N HIS A 325 -20.34 -10.38 -16.96
CA HIS A 325 -19.55 -10.25 -15.73
C HIS A 325 -19.30 -8.79 -15.32
N GLY A 326 -19.66 -7.80 -16.15
CA GLY A 326 -19.30 -6.39 -15.97
C GLY A 326 -19.55 -5.86 -14.55
N VAL A 327 -20.73 -6.14 -13.98
CA VAL A 327 -21.09 -5.68 -12.62
C VAL A 327 -20.16 -6.22 -11.54
N SER A 328 -19.57 -7.40 -11.75
CA SER A 328 -18.68 -8.06 -10.79
C SER A 328 -17.20 -7.66 -10.96
N MET A 329 -16.84 -7.02 -12.07
CA MET A 329 -15.45 -6.68 -12.40
C MET A 329 -15.03 -5.26 -11.99
N ALA A 330 -15.90 -4.46 -11.38
CA ALA A 330 -15.62 -3.06 -11.09
C ALA A 330 -14.37 -2.88 -10.18
N THR A 331 -14.24 -3.66 -9.13
CA THR A 331 -13.06 -3.62 -8.24
C THR A 331 -11.78 -4.02 -9.00
N ALA A 332 -11.81 -5.13 -9.75
CA ALA A 332 -10.66 -5.57 -10.54
C ALA A 332 -10.26 -4.53 -11.60
N TYR A 333 -11.24 -3.84 -12.20
CA TYR A 333 -10.98 -2.73 -13.11
C TYR A 333 -10.27 -1.56 -12.42
N GLY A 334 -10.76 -1.11 -11.26
CA GLY A 334 -10.12 -0.03 -10.51
C GLY A 334 -8.69 -0.35 -10.06
N LEU A 335 -8.42 -1.61 -9.70
CA LEU A 335 -7.07 -2.08 -9.42
C LEU A 335 -6.18 -2.03 -10.67
N ALA A 336 -6.68 -2.49 -11.81
CA ALA A 336 -5.94 -2.45 -13.06
C ALA A 336 -5.64 -1.02 -13.51
N LEU A 337 -6.57 -0.07 -13.30
CA LEU A 337 -6.35 1.36 -13.51
C LEU A 337 -5.17 1.88 -12.68
N GLN A 338 -5.09 1.50 -11.42
CA GLN A 338 -3.95 1.88 -10.58
C GLN A 338 -2.64 1.29 -11.11
N GLY A 339 -2.64 0.05 -11.55
CA GLY A 339 -1.45 -0.59 -12.10
C GLY A 339 -0.91 0.07 -13.37
N ILE A 340 -1.77 0.67 -14.18
CA ILE A 340 -1.37 1.45 -15.38
C ILE A 340 -1.13 2.93 -15.09
N GLY A 341 -1.41 3.40 -13.87
CA GLY A 341 -1.18 4.78 -13.41
C GLY A 341 -2.30 5.76 -13.76
N GLU A 342 -3.56 5.28 -13.84
CA GLU A 342 -4.76 6.07 -14.15
C GLU A 342 -5.74 6.16 -12.97
N ALA A 343 -5.36 5.69 -11.81
CA ALA A 343 -6.19 5.79 -10.60
C ALA A 343 -6.16 7.20 -10.02
N GLU A 344 -7.31 7.72 -9.63
CA GLU A 344 -7.40 9.00 -8.90
C GLU A 344 -6.84 8.85 -7.48
N ILE A 345 -7.17 7.77 -6.81
CA ILE A 345 -6.63 7.45 -5.49
C ILE A 345 -5.62 6.32 -5.65
N ASP A 346 -4.35 6.68 -5.55
CA ASP A 346 -3.19 5.84 -5.84
C ASP A 346 -2.49 5.28 -4.58
N VAL A 347 -3.21 5.24 -3.46
CA VAL A 347 -2.69 4.70 -2.20
C VAL A 347 -2.17 3.26 -2.36
N ASN A 348 -1.07 2.97 -1.69
CA ASN A 348 -0.43 1.67 -1.75
C ASN A 348 -0.08 1.17 -0.34
N LEU A 349 -0.75 0.12 0.08
CA LEU A 349 -0.57 -0.53 1.38
C LEU A 349 0.42 -1.71 1.32
N ALA A 350 1.15 -1.88 0.20
CA ALA A 350 2.19 -2.90 0.15
C ALA A 350 3.31 -2.57 1.16
N PRO A 351 3.89 -3.57 1.83
CA PRO A 351 5.01 -3.35 2.74
C PRO A 351 6.14 -2.59 2.06
N THR A 352 6.73 -1.65 2.79
CA THR A 352 7.81 -0.79 2.26
C THR A 352 8.98 -1.61 1.68
N GLU A 353 9.22 -2.81 2.25
CA GLU A 353 10.24 -3.74 1.76
C GLU A 353 9.92 -4.25 0.35
N VAL A 354 8.67 -4.67 0.11
CA VAL A 354 8.21 -5.15 -1.21
C VAL A 354 8.33 -4.03 -2.25
N ILE A 355 7.89 -2.81 -1.90
CA ILE A 355 7.98 -1.64 -2.80
C ILE A 355 9.45 -1.35 -3.14
N ARG A 356 10.33 -1.38 -2.14
CA ARG A 356 11.77 -1.15 -2.32
C ARG A 356 12.41 -2.21 -3.20
N ASP A 357 12.11 -3.48 -2.96
CA ASP A 357 12.70 -4.59 -3.71
C ASP A 357 12.27 -4.57 -5.18
N GLN A 358 11.01 -4.27 -5.46
CA GLN A 358 10.53 -4.06 -6.83
C GLN A 358 11.18 -2.84 -7.51
N ALA A 359 11.36 -1.75 -6.76
CA ALA A 359 12.05 -0.57 -7.26
C ALA A 359 13.51 -0.89 -7.62
N TRP A 360 14.19 -1.71 -6.83
CA TRP A 360 15.54 -2.19 -7.13
C TRP A 360 15.55 -3.16 -8.32
N ALA A 361 14.65 -4.13 -8.35
CA ALA A 361 14.52 -5.08 -9.47
C ALA A 361 14.30 -4.35 -10.82
N SER A 362 13.48 -3.30 -10.83
CA SER A 362 13.23 -2.49 -12.03
C SER A 362 14.47 -1.74 -12.52
N LYS A 363 15.38 -1.34 -11.59
CA LYS A 363 16.61 -0.61 -11.88
C LYS A 363 17.78 -1.51 -12.29
N THR A 364 17.76 -2.79 -11.91
CA THR A 364 18.83 -3.75 -12.16
C THR A 364 19.19 -3.83 -13.65
N ARG A 365 18.21 -3.82 -14.57
CA ARG A 365 18.44 -3.79 -16.02
C ARG A 365 19.23 -2.57 -16.48
N TRP A 366 19.05 -1.41 -15.84
CA TRP A 366 19.79 -0.19 -16.15
C TRP A 366 21.23 -0.25 -15.65
N PHE A 367 21.44 -0.87 -14.47
CA PHE A 367 22.80 -1.12 -13.97
C PHE A 367 23.55 -2.11 -14.85
N VAL A 368 22.89 -3.17 -15.32
CA VAL A 368 23.48 -4.11 -16.29
C VAL A 368 23.81 -3.39 -17.60
N ALA A 369 22.91 -2.57 -18.14
CA ALA A 369 23.16 -1.77 -19.34
C ALA A 369 24.36 -0.82 -19.14
N ALA A 370 24.41 -0.12 -18.02
CA ALA A 370 25.54 0.76 -17.67
C ALA A 370 26.86 -0.01 -17.56
N ALA A 371 26.84 -1.19 -16.93
CA ALA A 371 28.02 -2.07 -16.85
C ALA A 371 28.48 -2.54 -18.24
N CYS A 372 27.55 -2.93 -19.12
CA CYS A 372 27.87 -3.29 -20.50
C CYS A 372 28.50 -2.13 -21.27
N VAL A 373 27.97 -0.92 -21.14
CA VAL A 373 28.53 0.30 -21.75
C VAL A 373 29.93 0.57 -21.20
N ALA A 374 30.16 0.43 -19.89
CA ALA A 374 31.46 0.61 -19.26
C ALA A 374 32.49 -0.42 -19.79
N VAL A 375 32.10 -1.69 -19.94
CA VAL A 375 32.94 -2.75 -20.51
C VAL A 375 33.29 -2.44 -21.96
N VAL A 376 32.32 -2.02 -22.78
CA VAL A 376 32.57 -1.64 -24.19
C VAL A 376 33.49 -0.43 -24.28
N ALA A 377 33.23 0.60 -23.46
CA ALA A 377 34.08 1.80 -23.41
C ALA A 377 35.51 1.47 -22.98
N SER A 378 35.68 0.58 -21.98
CA SER A 378 36.99 0.07 -21.55
C SER A 378 37.66 -0.71 -22.68
N GLY A 379 36.92 -1.57 -23.41
CA GLY A 379 37.44 -2.31 -24.56
C GLY A 379 37.93 -1.39 -25.70
N MET A 380 37.17 -0.31 -25.99
CA MET A 380 37.56 0.68 -26.99
C MET A 380 38.88 1.40 -26.65
N MET A 381 39.20 1.52 -25.38
CA MET A 381 40.45 2.15 -24.93
C MET A 381 41.69 1.33 -25.34
N PHE A 382 41.52 0.03 -25.57
CA PHE A 382 42.61 -0.88 -26.03
C PHE A 382 42.77 -0.93 -27.55
N ILE A 383 41.84 -0.40 -28.35
CA ILE A 383 41.91 -0.44 -29.82
C ILE A 383 43.10 0.37 -30.34
N LYS A 384 43.32 1.59 -29.80
CA LYS A 384 44.46 2.43 -30.19
C LYS A 384 45.84 1.81 -29.87
N PRO A 385 46.10 1.31 -28.65
CA PRO A 385 47.40 0.66 -28.38
C PRO A 385 47.60 -0.64 -29.19
N LEU A 386 46.55 -1.41 -29.45
CA LEU A 386 46.64 -2.60 -30.31
C LEU A 386 46.92 -2.24 -31.76
N SER A 387 46.26 -1.23 -32.33
CA SER A 387 46.56 -0.74 -33.68
C SER A 387 47.97 -0.10 -33.80
N ALA A 388 48.42 0.56 -32.72
CA ALA A 388 49.79 1.09 -32.66
C ALA A 388 50.86 -0.03 -32.62
N GLN A 389 50.56 -1.15 -31.91
CA GLN A 389 51.48 -2.31 -31.90
C GLN A 389 51.58 -2.98 -33.29
N THR A 390 50.50 -3.06 -34.07
CA THR A 390 50.55 -3.64 -35.44
C THR A 390 51.22 -2.74 -36.46
N THR A 391 51.22 -1.41 -36.27
CA THR A 391 51.94 -0.44 -37.12
C THR A 391 53.42 -0.28 -36.76
N MET A 392 53.83 -0.61 -35.54
CA MET A 392 55.21 -0.56 -35.09
C MET A 392 56.02 -1.83 -35.41
N GLY A 393 55.39 -2.87 -35.93
CA GLY A 393 56.07 -4.10 -36.38
C GLY A 393 56.71 -3.93 -37.75
N ALA A 394 57.90 -3.48 -37.81
CA ALA A 394 58.86 -3.37 -38.94
C ALA A 394 59.02 -1.97 -39.53
N SER A 395 59.81 -1.18 -38.89
CA SER A 395 60.72 -0.14 -39.42
C SER A 395 60.71 1.17 -38.64
N SER A 396 61.71 1.36 -37.99
CA SER A 396 62.56 2.58 -37.90
C SER A 396 62.97 2.92 -36.47
N VAL A 397 64.27 2.83 -36.30
CA VAL A 397 65.04 3.30 -35.16
C VAL A 397 64.99 4.85 -34.97
N ALA A 398 64.27 5.55 -35.85
CA ALA A 398 64.08 7.01 -35.79
C ALA A 398 63.06 7.50 -34.78
N GLY A 399 62.18 6.62 -34.30
CA GLY A 399 61.11 7.00 -33.34
C GLY A 399 61.41 6.66 -31.88
N ALA A 400 62.58 6.12 -31.55
CA ALA A 400 62.89 5.66 -30.19
C ALA A 400 62.84 6.81 -29.14
N SER A 401 63.27 8.02 -29.55
CA SER A 401 63.24 9.20 -28.66
C SER A 401 61.81 9.74 -28.39
N GLU A 402 60.92 9.62 -29.37
CA GLU A 402 59.51 9.98 -29.21
C GLU A 402 58.77 8.95 -28.35
N VAL A 403 59.05 7.65 -28.58
CA VAL A 403 58.51 6.55 -27.77
C VAL A 403 58.97 6.68 -26.31
N ASP A 404 60.24 7.01 -26.08
CA ASP A 404 60.76 7.22 -24.73
C ASP A 404 60.13 8.45 -24.05
N SER A 405 59.80 9.49 -24.81
CA SER A 405 59.09 10.67 -24.27
C SER A 405 57.67 10.36 -23.90
N VAL A 406 56.96 9.56 -24.73
CA VAL A 406 55.59 9.12 -24.45
C VAL A 406 55.53 8.12 -23.28
N VAL A 407 56.51 7.20 -23.18
CA VAL A 407 56.64 6.27 -22.05
C VAL A 407 56.96 7.02 -20.75
N ARG A 408 57.79 8.06 -20.79
CA ARG A 408 58.07 8.92 -19.62
C ARG A 408 56.82 9.73 -19.24
N LEU A 409 56.08 10.26 -20.22
CA LEU A 409 54.83 10.97 -19.97
C LEU A 409 53.75 10.02 -19.39
N ALA A 410 53.62 8.81 -19.95
CA ALA A 410 52.72 7.78 -19.43
C ALA A 410 53.06 7.38 -18.00
N LYS A 411 54.35 7.14 -17.70
CA LYS A 411 54.82 6.86 -16.33
C LYS A 411 54.58 8.02 -15.38
N LYS A 412 54.76 9.27 -15.85
CA LYS A 412 54.46 10.45 -15.05
C LYS A 412 52.96 10.57 -14.75
N LEU A 413 52.11 10.39 -15.78
CA LEU A 413 50.64 10.41 -15.63
C LEU A 413 50.12 9.25 -14.76
N THR A 414 50.73 8.05 -14.90
CA THR A 414 50.38 6.92 -14.00
C THR A 414 50.79 7.24 -12.56
N GLY A 415 51.96 7.83 -12.35
CA GLY A 415 52.36 8.27 -11.02
C GLY A 415 51.50 9.41 -10.44
N GLU A 416 51.00 10.31 -11.29
CA GLU A 416 50.04 11.35 -10.87
C GLU A 416 48.67 10.75 -10.56
N VAL A 417 48.21 9.76 -11.36
CA VAL A 417 46.96 9.01 -11.09
C VAL A 417 47.07 8.19 -9.81
N ASP A 418 48.22 7.53 -9.58
CA ASP A 418 48.46 6.80 -8.33
C ASP A 418 48.53 7.73 -7.12
N GLN A 419 49.15 8.93 -7.29
CA GLN A 419 49.13 9.95 -6.24
C GLN A 419 47.74 10.53 -5.99
N ILE A 420 46.95 10.77 -7.05
CA ILE A 420 45.59 11.27 -6.94
C ILE A 420 44.68 10.17 -6.35
N SER A 421 44.85 8.92 -6.75
CA SER A 421 44.06 7.81 -6.19
C SER A 421 44.46 7.51 -4.74
N ALA A 422 45.70 7.65 -4.38
CA ALA A 422 46.16 7.56 -2.99
C ALA A 422 45.69 8.77 -2.15
N ALA A 423 45.70 9.98 -2.75
CA ALA A 423 45.21 11.19 -2.08
C ALA A 423 43.66 11.28 -2.03
N ALA A 424 42.99 10.75 -3.03
CA ALA A 424 41.50 10.78 -3.11
C ALA A 424 40.81 9.77 -2.20
N ASN A 425 41.55 8.79 -1.64
CA ASN A 425 41.06 7.84 -0.64
C ASN A 425 39.72 7.18 -1.03
N ILE A 426 39.47 6.99 -2.34
CA ILE A 426 38.18 6.55 -2.89
C ILE A 426 37.78 5.17 -2.37
N GLY A 427 38.80 4.30 -2.15
CA GLY A 427 38.58 3.00 -1.50
C GLY A 427 38.33 3.09 0.01
N PHE A 428 38.89 4.11 0.66
CA PHE A 428 38.78 4.27 2.11
C PHE A 428 37.40 4.69 2.54
N THR A 429 36.70 5.51 1.75
CA THR A 429 35.33 5.95 2.07
C THR A 429 34.34 4.83 1.90
N SER A 430 34.41 4.02 0.85
CA SER A 430 33.55 2.87 0.64
C SER A 430 33.84 1.74 1.64
N THR A 431 35.10 1.45 1.92
CA THR A 431 35.52 0.46 2.92
C THR A 431 35.15 0.90 4.35
N ASN A 432 35.21 2.21 4.64
CA ASN A 432 34.77 2.72 5.93
C ASN A 432 33.25 2.71 6.07
N LEU A 433 32.50 2.99 5.01
CA LEU A 433 31.03 2.84 5.00
C LEU A 433 30.62 1.37 5.18
N GLU A 434 31.28 0.44 4.52
CA GLU A 434 31.07 -1.01 4.71
C GLU A 434 31.41 -1.42 6.14
N ARG A 435 32.55 -0.97 6.68
CA ARG A 435 32.97 -1.22 8.07
C ARG A 435 32.05 -0.57 9.12
N MET A 436 31.44 0.57 8.83
CA MET A 436 30.41 1.16 9.69
C MET A 436 29.13 0.31 9.73
N LEU A 437 28.85 -0.44 8.67
CA LEU A 437 27.73 -1.41 8.64
C LEU A 437 28.06 -2.68 9.43
N ASP A 438 29.32 -3.12 9.43
CA ASP A 438 29.79 -4.27 10.19
C ASP A 438 29.77 -4.02 11.71
N ASP A 439 30.03 -2.79 12.14
CA ASP A 439 30.08 -2.41 13.56
C ASP A 439 28.71 -1.93 14.11
N ARG A 440 27.62 -1.97 13.31
CA ARG A 440 26.27 -1.54 13.75
C ARG A 440 25.71 -2.34 14.92
N GLU A 441 26.20 -3.55 15.14
CA GLU A 441 25.81 -4.40 16.27
C GLU A 441 26.26 -3.82 17.61
N ILE A 442 27.15 -2.84 17.62
CA ILE A 442 27.62 -2.16 18.84
C ILE A 442 26.54 -1.21 19.40
N TRP A 443 25.69 -0.66 18.53
CA TRP A 443 24.67 0.32 18.92
C TRP A 443 23.70 -0.16 20.03
N PRO A 444 23.15 -1.37 19.99
CA PRO A 444 22.31 -1.87 21.07
C PRO A 444 23.05 -1.94 22.41
N PHE A 445 24.32 -2.27 22.40
CA PHE A 445 25.14 -2.33 23.63
C PHE A 445 25.42 -0.93 24.16
N LEU A 446 25.80 0.03 23.28
CA LEU A 446 26.02 1.42 23.67
C LEU A 446 24.77 2.07 24.26
N VAL A 447 23.62 1.84 23.62
CA VAL A 447 22.33 2.34 24.14
C VAL A 447 21.99 1.66 25.46
N THR A 448 22.24 0.37 25.59
CA THR A 448 22.00 -0.36 26.85
C THR A 448 22.91 0.15 27.97
N ASP A 449 24.17 0.40 27.69
CA ASP A 449 25.12 0.93 28.66
C ASP A 449 24.76 2.36 29.06
N ALA A 450 24.35 3.20 28.11
CA ALA A 450 23.87 4.55 28.40
C ALA A 450 22.61 4.53 29.27
N MET A 451 21.66 3.64 28.98
CA MET A 451 20.46 3.47 29.80
C MET A 451 20.77 2.92 31.19
N ASN A 452 21.71 1.99 31.29
CA ASN A 452 22.17 1.47 32.58
C ASN A 452 22.86 2.55 33.41
N ALA A 453 23.70 3.38 32.77
CA ALA A 453 24.33 4.52 33.43
C ALA A 453 23.29 5.50 33.99
N VAL A 454 22.25 5.84 33.20
CA VAL A 454 21.14 6.70 33.67
C VAL A 454 20.32 6.02 34.76
N ALA A 455 20.09 4.70 34.65
CA ALA A 455 19.35 3.93 35.64
C ALA A 455 20.10 3.73 36.96
N SER A 456 21.46 3.84 36.96
CA SER A 456 22.28 3.71 38.18
C SER A 456 21.96 4.77 39.23
N ALA A 457 21.36 5.90 38.83
CA ALA A 457 20.86 6.92 39.75
C ALA A 457 19.78 6.42 40.73
N GLY A 458 19.17 5.25 40.45
CA GLY A 458 18.14 4.66 41.29
C GLY A 458 16.94 5.59 41.51
N PRO A 459 16.24 6.00 40.44
CA PRO A 459 15.19 7.01 40.53
C PRO A 459 14.06 6.56 41.45
N GLN A 460 13.58 7.45 42.30
CA GLN A 460 12.44 7.17 43.17
C GLN A 460 11.18 6.93 42.33
N PRO A 461 10.33 5.94 42.69
CA PRO A 461 9.10 5.61 41.96
C PRO A 461 8.14 6.81 41.80
N GLU A 462 8.18 7.73 42.74
CA GLU A 462 7.36 8.95 42.75
C GLU A 462 7.72 9.92 41.61
N LEU A 463 8.97 9.90 41.14
CA LEU A 463 9.48 10.73 40.04
C LEU A 463 9.20 10.16 38.66
N LEU A 464 8.91 8.86 38.54
CA LEU A 464 8.66 8.17 37.29
C LEU A 464 7.20 8.26 36.83
N GLY A 465 6.31 8.83 37.65
CA GLY A 465 4.88 8.96 37.35
C GLY A 465 4.49 10.37 36.87
N SER A 466 3.26 10.51 36.40
CA SER A 466 2.67 11.80 35.96
C SER A 466 1.97 12.58 37.06
N ASP A 467 1.97 12.10 38.32
CA ASP A 467 1.29 12.73 39.45
C ASP A 467 2.15 13.86 40.02
N LEU A 468 1.87 15.10 39.64
CA LEU A 468 2.57 16.30 40.06
C LEU A 468 2.59 16.50 41.59
N LYS A 469 1.62 15.94 42.35
CA LYS A 469 1.61 16.07 43.81
C LYS A 469 2.67 15.17 44.44
N LYS A 470 2.84 13.96 43.92
CA LYS A 470 3.87 13.03 44.38
C LYS A 470 5.26 13.52 43.99
N ILE A 471 5.42 14.03 42.77
CA ILE A 471 6.68 14.59 42.29
C ILE A 471 7.12 15.77 43.15
N LYS A 472 6.20 16.68 43.50
CA LYS A 472 6.48 17.84 44.38
C LYS A 472 6.73 17.47 45.83
N ALA A 473 6.33 16.30 46.27
CA ALA A 473 6.59 15.82 47.63
C ALA A 473 8.07 15.47 47.87
N VAL A 474 8.78 15.11 46.80
CA VAL A 474 10.24 14.87 46.87
C VAL A 474 10.96 16.21 46.75
N LYS A 475 11.74 16.57 47.76
CA LYS A 475 12.49 17.85 47.77
C LYS A 475 13.50 17.87 46.63
N PRO A 476 13.74 19.01 45.97
CA PRO A 476 14.65 19.11 44.83
C PRO A 476 16.05 18.52 45.09
N GLY A 477 16.65 18.79 46.23
CA GLY A 477 17.96 18.23 46.59
C GLY A 477 18.02 16.74 46.92
N ASP A 478 16.85 16.07 47.03
CA ASP A 478 16.76 14.63 47.32
C ASP A 478 16.31 13.81 46.11
N ARG A 479 16.23 14.42 44.92
CA ARG A 479 15.73 13.76 43.69
C ARG A 479 16.85 13.03 42.97
N ASN A 480 16.64 11.76 42.71
CA ASN A 480 17.59 10.89 41.99
C ASN A 480 17.05 10.51 40.60
N LEU A 481 16.79 11.50 39.75
CA LEU A 481 16.32 11.26 38.40
C LEU A 481 17.25 11.95 37.40
N ILE A 482 17.78 11.14 36.49
CA ILE A 482 18.53 11.60 35.31
C ILE A 482 17.67 11.31 34.09
N LEU A 483 17.50 12.29 33.21
CA LEU A 483 16.81 12.16 31.94
C LEU A 483 17.82 12.31 30.83
N LEU A 484 17.88 11.32 29.94
CA LEU A 484 18.71 11.36 28.75
C LEU A 484 17.97 12.20 27.70
N GLU A 485 18.50 13.36 27.36
CA GLU A 485 17.90 14.27 26.36
C GLU A 485 18.46 14.03 24.96
N GLN A 486 19.77 13.76 24.87
CA GLN A 486 20.40 13.50 23.61
C GLN A 486 21.50 12.45 23.80
N PHE A 487 21.61 11.56 22.84
CA PHE A 487 22.64 10.53 22.75
C PHE A 487 23.25 10.55 21.36
N GLY A 488 24.56 10.66 21.30
CA GLY A 488 25.31 10.70 20.07
C GLY A 488 26.61 9.91 20.21
N ALA A 489 27.08 9.37 19.11
CA ALA A 489 28.40 8.76 19.06
C ALA A 489 29.10 9.20 17.78
N THR A 490 30.34 9.61 17.92
CA THR A 490 31.20 10.07 16.82
C THR A 490 32.41 9.14 16.69
N TYR A 491 32.63 8.64 15.51
CA TYR A 491 33.77 7.80 15.23
C TYR A 491 35.02 8.67 15.01
N THR A 492 36.04 8.44 15.83
CA THR A 492 37.34 9.15 15.71
C THR A 492 38.42 8.15 15.26
N PRO A 493 38.87 8.20 14.00
CA PRO A 493 39.95 7.35 13.54
C PRO A 493 41.28 7.79 14.16
N SER A 494 42.01 6.85 14.80
CA SER A 494 43.35 7.05 15.34
C SER A 494 44.30 5.98 14.84
N ALA A 495 45.59 6.31 14.82
CA ALA A 495 46.64 5.37 14.46
C ALA A 495 46.78 4.19 15.45
N ASP A 496 46.33 4.39 16.70
CA ASP A 496 46.47 3.42 17.80
C ASP A 496 45.22 2.56 18.04
N GLY A 497 44.16 2.79 17.24
CA GLY A 497 42.92 2.01 17.38
C GLY A 497 41.67 2.72 16.85
N ARG A 498 40.55 2.04 16.98
CA ARG A 498 39.25 2.58 16.64
C ARG A 498 38.61 3.08 17.92
N PHE A 499 38.34 4.37 17.99
CA PHE A 499 37.68 4.98 19.13
C PHE A 499 36.31 5.51 18.72
N LEU A 500 35.34 5.29 19.60
CA LEU A 500 34.01 5.83 19.48
C LEU A 500 33.82 6.82 20.65
N ASP A 501 33.76 8.11 20.33
CA ASP A 501 33.44 9.13 21.30
C ASP A 501 31.93 9.19 21.49
N VAL A 502 31.47 8.82 22.67
CA VAL A 502 30.06 8.82 23.02
C VAL A 502 29.74 10.07 23.81
N GLU A 503 28.81 10.87 23.31
CA GLU A 503 28.32 12.08 23.95
C GLU A 503 26.89 11.86 24.43
N MET A 504 26.66 12.11 25.71
CA MET A 504 25.34 12.04 26.31
C MET A 504 24.99 13.39 26.91
N GLN A 505 23.88 13.95 26.49
CA GLN A 505 23.30 15.12 27.12
C GLN A 505 22.19 14.66 28.08
N VAL A 506 22.33 14.98 29.33
CA VAL A 506 21.41 14.57 30.37
C VAL A 506 20.89 15.77 31.13
N ALA A 507 19.61 15.71 31.51
CA ALA A 507 19.00 16.68 32.41
C ALA A 507 18.83 16.06 33.79
N PHE A 508 19.06 16.86 34.80
CA PHE A 508 18.97 16.45 36.19
C PHE A 508 17.76 17.09 36.87
N SER A 509 17.18 16.35 37.76
CA SER A 509 16.11 16.84 38.61
C SER A 509 16.59 17.25 40.02
N ASN A 510 17.89 17.12 40.31
CA ASN A 510 18.51 17.50 41.58
C ASN A 510 19.07 18.92 41.52
N ASP A 511 19.01 19.66 42.65
CA ASP A 511 19.52 21.05 42.71
C ASP A 511 21.05 21.11 42.77
N ASP A 512 21.74 20.05 43.24
CA ASP A 512 23.21 19.94 43.21
C ASP A 512 23.66 19.01 42.07
N GLU A 513 23.67 19.52 40.88
CA GLU A 513 23.98 18.80 39.65
C GLU A 513 25.37 18.12 39.68
N ARG A 514 26.39 18.83 40.17
CA ARG A 514 27.78 18.33 40.18
C ARG A 514 28.05 17.32 41.28
N GLY A 515 27.51 17.55 42.49
CA GLY A 515 27.60 16.59 43.58
C GLY A 515 26.89 15.31 43.24
N PHE A 516 25.66 15.41 42.73
CA PHE A 516 24.85 14.29 42.35
C PHE A 516 25.49 13.44 41.23
N LEU A 517 26.10 14.07 40.22
CA LEU A 517 26.76 13.36 39.14
C LEU A 517 28.00 12.58 39.63
N ASN A 518 28.82 13.18 40.47
CA ASN A 518 30.04 12.56 41.00
C ASN A 518 29.75 11.36 41.95
N ASP A 519 28.60 11.44 42.65
CA ASP A 519 28.21 10.36 43.60
C ASP A 519 27.46 9.20 42.88
N THR A 520 26.96 9.42 41.66
CA THR A 520 26.05 8.48 40.94
C THR A 520 26.72 7.79 39.75
N MET A 521 27.61 8.46 39.05
CA MET A 521 28.41 7.95 37.91
C MET A 521 29.88 7.85 38.28
#